data_3219d9a8dc5a0b424bf24162cdd117aa
#
_entry.id   3219d9a8dc5a0b424bf24162cdd117aa
#
_cell.length_a   1.000
_cell.length_b   1.000
_cell.length_c   1.000
_cell.angle_alpha   90.00
_cell.angle_beta   90.00
_cell.angle_gamma   90.00
#
_symmetry.space_group_name_H-M   'P 1'
#
loop_
_entity.id
_entity.type
_entity.pdbx_description
1 polymer ?
#
loop_
_entity_poly.entity_id
_entity_poly.type
_entity_poly.pdbx_seq_one_letter_code
_entity_poly.pdbx_strand_id
1 'polypeptide(L)'
;MSRTIAGVLAVLLVVGGVAGVALSPAAGQAATHESTVNCSFPITVTDANGANVTVSERPERVVTLAPSASQVVWELGAQDSVVGMPVNQYTSYLNGSSEKTNVVTDNGQPQIETIIGLEPDLVLAPNIISSDAVEQLRDAGVTVYRFESASSIGDVVEKTRLTGRLLGTYETATDVSARTQAAVEAYRNATTGAERPTVYYAMGGGFTAGPQTFIGDVIDAAGADNVASAANISTYDTISTEVVVEENPDWIVVSGQSPIPSDPALSNTTAIQENQTVRVDANFISQPGPRVTQPLRTLATAFHPEAAADVTADPSTVSAPVCAADAMEPTTTESASATTTDSSAETTEMTTDSTTESTTAETVTLETNQTMDQATEQTTTATGPGFGIVAALIALVGAGTVTRRQ
;
A
#
# COMPACT_ATOMS: atom_id res chain seq x y z
N MET A 1 33.82 -62.81 1.58
CA MET A 1 32.97 -63.93 1.16
C MET A 1 31.95 -63.41 0.14
N SER A 2 32.22 -63.84 -1.07
CA SER A 2 31.49 -63.76 -2.31
C SER A 2 29.97 -63.94 -2.26
N ARG A 3 29.23 -63.23 -3.13
CA ARG A 3 28.50 -63.90 -4.22
C ARG A 3 27.79 -62.85 -5.10
N THR A 4 28.36 -62.72 -6.30
CA THR A 4 27.78 -62.24 -7.56
C THR A 4 26.60 -63.10 -7.99
N ILE A 5 25.52 -62.51 -8.52
CA ILE A 5 24.61 -63.18 -9.45
C ILE A 5 24.35 -62.21 -10.60
N ALA A 6 24.87 -62.59 -11.79
CA ALA A 6 24.54 -62.01 -13.06
C ALA A 6 23.26 -62.68 -13.60
N GLY A 7 22.37 -61.90 -14.15
CA GLY A 7 21.17 -62.33 -14.89
C GLY A 7 21.15 -61.70 -16.25
N VAL A 8 21.50 -62.45 -17.25
CA VAL A 8 21.37 -62.18 -18.68
C VAL A 8 19.91 -62.41 -19.08
N LEU A 9 19.28 -61.47 -19.76
CA LEU A 9 18.07 -61.80 -20.51
C LEU A 9 18.08 -61.15 -21.88
N ALA A 10 17.74 -61.96 -22.82
CA ALA A 10 17.96 -61.89 -24.26
C ALA A 10 17.10 -60.84 -24.98
N VAL A 11 17.68 -60.36 -26.05
CA VAL A 11 17.09 -59.54 -27.09
C VAL A 11 16.11 -60.37 -27.93
N LEU A 12 14.94 -59.83 -28.19
CA LEU A 12 14.05 -60.27 -29.28
C LEU A 12 13.73 -59.02 -30.14
N LEU A 13 14.39 -58.99 -31.32
CA LEU A 13 14.12 -58.09 -32.42
C LEU A 13 12.85 -58.55 -33.13
N VAL A 14 11.79 -57.74 -33.11
CA VAL A 14 10.69 -57.84 -34.07
C VAL A 14 10.72 -56.64 -34.96
N VAL A 15 11.11 -56.88 -36.21
CA VAL A 15 11.02 -55.90 -37.30
C VAL A 15 9.57 -55.92 -37.80
N GLY A 16 8.83 -54.84 -37.53
CA GLY A 16 7.54 -54.58 -38.10
C GLY A 16 7.51 -53.16 -38.64
N GLY A 17 7.60 -53.02 -39.95
CA GLY A 17 7.48 -51.72 -40.59
C GLY A 17 6.03 -51.22 -40.55
N VAL A 18 5.83 -50.00 -40.09
CA VAL A 18 4.59 -49.25 -40.26
C VAL A 18 4.93 -47.81 -40.63
N ALA A 19 4.21 -47.34 -41.63
CA ALA A 19 4.34 -46.07 -42.32
C ALA A 19 4.38 -44.86 -41.36
N GLY A 20 5.33 -43.95 -41.67
CA GLY A 20 5.50 -42.68 -40.92
C GLY A 20 4.28 -41.79 -41.02
N VAL A 21 3.65 -41.57 -39.89
CA VAL A 21 2.81 -40.38 -39.67
C VAL A 21 3.69 -39.39 -38.92
N ALA A 22 4.13 -38.35 -39.61
CA ALA A 22 4.82 -37.22 -38.99
C ALA A 22 3.84 -36.49 -38.05
N LEU A 23 3.89 -36.79 -36.75
CA LEU A 23 3.28 -35.97 -35.71
C LEU A 23 4.19 -34.75 -35.57
N SER A 24 3.79 -33.64 -36.19
CA SER A 24 4.32 -32.32 -35.82
C SER A 24 4.00 -32.06 -34.33
N PRO A 25 4.97 -31.72 -33.50
CA PRO A 25 4.68 -31.22 -32.18
C PRO A 25 3.95 -29.88 -32.39
N ALA A 26 2.65 -29.86 -32.14
CA ALA A 26 1.95 -28.60 -31.88
C ALA A 26 2.64 -28.00 -30.63
N ALA A 27 3.49 -27.02 -30.85
CA ALA A 27 3.95 -26.14 -29.79
C ALA A 27 2.69 -25.48 -29.23
N GLY A 28 2.19 -26.03 -28.14
CA GLY A 28 1.18 -25.38 -27.33
C GLY A 28 1.77 -24.07 -26.86
N GLN A 29 1.41 -22.96 -27.48
CA GLN A 29 1.58 -21.66 -26.91
C GLN A 29 0.80 -21.70 -25.60
N ALA A 30 1.52 -21.75 -24.48
CA ALA A 30 0.96 -21.44 -23.19
C ALA A 30 0.46 -19.98 -23.30
N ALA A 31 -0.84 -19.82 -23.48
CA ALA A 31 -1.47 -18.52 -23.36
C ALA A 31 -1.20 -18.07 -21.92
N THR A 32 -0.30 -17.12 -21.76
CA THR A 32 -0.18 -16.38 -20.52
C THR A 32 -1.51 -15.67 -20.35
N HIS A 33 -2.36 -16.18 -19.45
CA HIS A 33 -3.56 -15.48 -19.04
C HIS A 33 -3.11 -14.20 -18.32
N GLU A 34 -3.01 -13.11 -19.05
CA GLU A 34 -2.93 -11.79 -18.44
C GLU A 34 -4.21 -11.58 -17.63
N SER A 35 -4.04 -11.38 -16.33
CA SER A 35 -5.16 -11.07 -15.45
C SER A 35 -5.75 -9.73 -15.86
N THR A 36 -7.02 -9.70 -16.23
CA THR A 36 -7.72 -8.47 -16.58
C THR A 36 -8.43 -7.89 -15.36
N VAL A 37 -8.40 -6.57 -15.21
CA VAL A 37 -9.13 -5.83 -14.18
C VAL A 37 -10.10 -4.84 -14.81
N ASN A 38 -11.24 -4.58 -14.13
CA ASN A 38 -12.12 -3.52 -14.57
C ASN A 38 -11.55 -2.16 -14.16
N CYS A 39 -11.27 -1.30 -15.14
CA CYS A 39 -10.78 0.07 -14.95
C CYS A 39 -11.81 1.14 -15.34
N SER A 40 -12.98 0.73 -15.85
CA SER A 40 -14.05 1.63 -16.26
C SER A 40 -15.01 1.89 -15.10
N PHE A 41 -15.42 3.12 -14.92
CA PHE A 41 -16.44 3.49 -13.93
C PHE A 41 -17.84 3.02 -14.40
N PRO A 42 -18.74 2.62 -13.50
CA PRO A 42 -18.54 2.54 -12.05
C PRO A 42 -17.59 1.41 -11.64
N ILE A 43 -16.77 1.67 -10.62
CA ILE A 43 -15.85 0.70 -10.04
C ILE A 43 -16.37 0.30 -8.66
N THR A 44 -16.61 -0.99 -8.45
CA THR A 44 -16.97 -1.55 -7.14
C THR A 44 -15.84 -2.41 -6.62
N VAL A 45 -15.42 -2.15 -5.38
CA VAL A 45 -14.36 -2.89 -4.68
C VAL A 45 -14.76 -3.12 -3.22
N THR A 46 -14.35 -4.26 -2.68
CA THR A 46 -14.52 -4.53 -1.24
C THR A 46 -13.39 -3.88 -0.45
N ASP A 47 -13.70 -3.20 0.62
CA ASP A 47 -12.72 -2.54 1.48
C ASP A 47 -12.32 -3.39 2.70
N ALA A 48 -11.40 -2.88 3.53
CA ALA A 48 -10.89 -3.55 4.73
C ALA A 48 -11.95 -3.83 5.80
N ASN A 49 -13.11 -3.18 5.76
CA ASN A 49 -14.25 -3.45 6.64
C ASN A 49 -15.23 -4.48 6.05
N GLY A 50 -14.94 -5.01 4.84
CA GLY A 50 -15.83 -5.90 4.11
C GLY A 50 -16.99 -5.19 3.40
N ALA A 51 -16.98 -3.87 3.35
CA ALA A 51 -17.99 -3.09 2.65
C ALA A 51 -17.70 -3.01 1.15
N ASN A 52 -18.75 -3.16 0.32
CA ASN A 52 -18.64 -2.89 -1.11
C ASN A 52 -18.74 -1.38 -1.36
N VAL A 53 -17.65 -0.77 -1.76
CA VAL A 53 -17.55 0.65 -2.09
C VAL A 53 -17.64 0.81 -3.58
N THR A 54 -18.61 1.60 -4.04
CA THR A 54 -18.79 1.93 -5.47
C THR A 54 -18.39 3.37 -5.73
N VAL A 55 -17.42 3.57 -6.61
CA VAL A 55 -17.06 4.86 -7.17
C VAL A 55 -17.75 4.96 -8.53
N SER A 56 -18.73 5.84 -8.64
CA SER A 56 -19.64 5.90 -9.80
C SER A 56 -18.99 6.52 -11.04
N GLU A 57 -18.10 7.49 -10.84
CA GLU A 57 -17.39 8.22 -11.87
C GLU A 57 -15.99 8.60 -11.36
N ARG A 58 -15.13 9.11 -12.24
CA ARG A 58 -13.78 9.55 -11.85
C ARG A 58 -13.88 10.67 -10.80
N PRO A 59 -13.28 10.49 -9.61
CA PRO A 59 -13.37 11.51 -8.56
C PRO A 59 -12.60 12.78 -8.94
N GLU A 60 -13.25 13.93 -8.75
CA GLU A 60 -12.64 15.26 -8.92
C GLU A 60 -12.30 15.90 -7.56
N ARG A 61 -12.90 15.42 -6.47
CA ARG A 61 -12.73 15.92 -5.11
C ARG A 61 -12.33 14.79 -4.17
N VAL A 62 -11.03 14.63 -4.00
CA VAL A 62 -10.45 13.52 -3.20
C VAL A 62 -9.96 14.06 -1.87
N VAL A 63 -10.23 13.31 -0.80
CA VAL A 63 -9.64 13.52 0.52
C VAL A 63 -8.78 12.31 0.88
N THR A 64 -7.57 12.56 1.39
CA THR A 64 -6.69 11.52 1.94
C THR A 64 -6.57 11.70 3.45
N LEU A 65 -6.67 10.62 4.24
CA LEU A 65 -6.68 10.69 5.70
C LEU A 65 -5.34 10.36 6.36
N ALA A 66 -4.33 9.98 5.58
CA ALA A 66 -2.98 9.76 6.11
C ALA A 66 -1.90 10.10 5.08
N PRO A 67 -0.67 10.41 5.53
CA PRO A 67 0.44 10.77 4.65
C PRO A 67 0.76 9.73 3.59
N SER A 68 0.64 8.44 3.90
CA SER A 68 0.87 7.36 2.94
C SER A 68 -0.12 7.35 1.77
N ALA A 69 -1.39 7.68 2.01
CA ALA A 69 -2.38 7.82 0.94
C ALA A 69 -2.09 9.06 0.09
N SER A 70 -1.72 10.19 0.71
CA SER A 70 -1.30 11.39 0.00
C SER A 70 -0.09 11.12 -0.89
N GLN A 71 0.93 10.42 -0.38
CA GLN A 71 2.11 10.03 -1.17
C GLN A 71 1.72 9.26 -2.44
N VAL A 72 0.85 8.25 -2.32
CA VAL A 72 0.39 7.47 -3.48
C VAL A 72 -0.31 8.36 -4.49
N VAL A 73 -1.24 9.23 -4.06
CA VAL A 73 -1.96 10.14 -4.97
C VAL A 73 -1.00 11.07 -5.73
N TRP A 74 0.05 11.58 -5.07
CA TRP A 74 1.09 12.40 -5.72
C TRP A 74 1.92 11.60 -6.72
N GLU A 75 2.31 10.38 -6.40
CA GLU A 75 3.04 9.50 -7.33
C GLU A 75 2.20 9.13 -8.57
N LEU A 76 0.88 9.14 -8.43
CA LEU A 76 -0.06 8.89 -9.53
C LEU A 76 -0.41 10.14 -10.35
N GLY A 77 0.15 11.30 -9.98
CA GLY A 77 -0.14 12.57 -10.66
C GLY A 77 -1.57 13.07 -10.48
N ALA A 78 -2.26 12.62 -9.43
CA ALA A 78 -3.66 12.99 -9.16
C ALA A 78 -3.79 14.06 -8.06
N GLN A 79 -2.73 14.78 -7.71
CA GLN A 79 -2.71 15.79 -6.66
C GLN A 79 -3.71 16.95 -6.90
N ASP A 80 -4.07 17.23 -8.16
CA ASP A 80 -4.99 18.31 -8.49
C ASP A 80 -6.42 18.02 -8.01
N SER A 81 -6.82 16.75 -7.97
CA SER A 81 -8.12 16.33 -7.41
C SER A 81 -8.17 16.38 -5.89
N VAL A 82 -7.04 16.48 -5.18
CA VAL A 82 -7.02 16.51 -3.72
C VAL A 82 -7.52 17.85 -3.19
N VAL A 83 -8.62 17.82 -2.44
CA VAL A 83 -9.20 19.01 -1.78
C VAL A 83 -8.87 19.05 -0.29
N GLY A 84 -8.53 17.91 0.33
CA GLY A 84 -8.17 17.80 1.73
C GLY A 84 -7.19 16.67 2.01
N MET A 85 -6.25 16.90 2.92
CA MET A 85 -5.23 15.94 3.30
C MET A 85 -4.62 16.31 4.67
N PRO A 86 -3.84 15.42 5.33
CA PRO A 86 -2.98 15.84 6.42
C PRO A 86 -1.96 16.87 5.93
N VAL A 87 -1.96 18.08 6.49
CA VAL A 87 -0.97 19.14 6.19
C VAL A 87 -0.06 19.29 7.39
N ASN A 88 1.07 18.58 7.37
CA ASN A 88 2.01 18.54 8.48
C ASN A 88 3.43 18.18 7.98
N GLN A 89 4.38 17.99 8.89
CA GLN A 89 5.77 17.66 8.55
C GLN A 89 5.92 16.36 7.71
N TYR A 90 4.97 15.43 7.79
CA TYR A 90 5.01 14.15 7.09
C TYR A 90 4.48 14.21 5.65
N THR A 91 3.95 15.36 5.25
CA THR A 91 3.45 15.63 3.89
C THR A 91 4.11 16.85 3.26
N SER A 92 4.91 17.60 4.02
CA SER A 92 5.56 18.84 3.55
C SER A 92 6.50 18.66 2.35
N TYR A 93 6.96 17.43 2.11
CA TYR A 93 7.77 17.07 0.94
C TYR A 93 6.96 16.89 -0.35
N LEU A 94 5.64 16.84 -0.25
CA LEU A 94 4.72 16.77 -1.38
C LEU A 94 4.47 18.18 -1.91
N ASN A 95 4.86 18.44 -3.17
CA ASN A 95 4.73 19.77 -3.76
C ASN A 95 3.25 20.24 -3.78
N GLY A 96 2.98 21.45 -3.29
CA GLY A 96 1.62 22.01 -3.19
C GLY A 96 0.78 21.47 -2.03
N SER A 97 1.30 20.60 -1.17
CA SER A 97 0.55 20.05 -0.02
C SER A 97 0.09 21.12 0.96
N SER A 98 0.88 22.20 1.14
CA SER A 98 0.55 23.31 2.05
C SER A 98 -0.64 24.16 1.58
N GLU A 99 -1.07 24.02 0.33
CA GLU A 99 -2.22 24.72 -0.24
C GLU A 99 -3.54 23.97 -0.05
N LYS A 100 -3.46 22.70 0.39
CA LYS A 100 -4.62 21.85 0.62
C LYS A 100 -5.22 22.10 2.00
N THR A 101 -6.51 21.78 2.15
CA THR A 101 -7.17 21.88 3.46
C THR A 101 -6.64 20.78 4.40
N ASN A 102 -6.21 21.17 5.61
CA ASN A 102 -5.85 20.18 6.63
C ASN A 102 -7.11 19.50 7.19
N VAL A 103 -7.18 18.19 7.09
CA VAL A 103 -8.35 17.39 7.50
C VAL A 103 -8.07 16.50 8.71
N VAL A 104 -6.94 16.69 9.38
CA VAL A 104 -6.59 15.94 10.59
C VAL A 104 -6.22 16.89 11.72
N THR A 105 -6.43 16.43 12.94
CA THR A 105 -5.94 17.11 14.16
C THR A 105 -4.42 16.90 14.30
N ASP A 106 -3.80 17.58 15.27
CA ASP A 106 -2.38 17.40 15.59
C ASP A 106 -2.02 15.95 15.98
N ASN A 107 -3.01 15.22 16.50
CA ASN A 107 -2.86 13.79 16.84
C ASN A 107 -3.20 12.85 15.67
N GLY A 108 -3.40 13.38 14.46
CA GLY A 108 -3.67 12.60 13.26
C GLY A 108 -5.11 12.05 13.15
N GLN A 109 -6.03 12.48 14.01
CA GLN A 109 -7.43 12.05 13.95
C GLN A 109 -8.19 12.84 12.87
N PRO A 110 -9.09 12.19 12.08
CA PRO A 110 -9.89 12.88 11.08
C PRO A 110 -10.80 13.95 11.69
N GLN A 111 -10.87 15.10 11.04
CA GLN A 111 -11.81 16.20 11.36
C GLN A 111 -13.07 16.01 10.52
N ILE A 112 -14.04 15.24 11.05
CA ILE A 112 -15.21 14.75 10.32
C ILE A 112 -15.98 15.86 9.64
N GLU A 113 -16.33 16.94 10.39
CA GLU A 113 -17.09 18.07 9.85
C GLU A 113 -16.34 18.82 8.75
N THR A 114 -15.00 18.97 8.90
CA THR A 114 -14.16 19.58 7.87
C THR A 114 -14.19 18.74 6.60
N ILE A 115 -14.08 17.42 6.72
CA ILE A 115 -14.10 16.49 5.59
C ILE A 115 -15.44 16.55 4.86
N ILE A 116 -16.56 16.49 5.61
CA ILE A 116 -17.92 16.59 5.05
C ILE A 116 -18.10 17.94 4.34
N GLY A 117 -17.64 19.04 4.95
CA GLY A 117 -17.73 20.38 4.36
C GLY A 117 -16.93 20.57 3.08
N LEU A 118 -15.98 19.67 2.78
CA LEU A 118 -15.27 19.65 1.52
C LEU A 118 -16.04 18.94 0.40
N GLU A 119 -17.18 18.31 0.68
CA GLU A 119 -18.02 17.57 -0.28
C GLU A 119 -17.18 16.64 -1.18
N PRO A 120 -16.41 15.69 -0.60
CA PRO A 120 -15.54 14.83 -1.39
C PRO A 120 -16.32 13.75 -2.13
N ASP A 121 -15.92 13.46 -3.38
CA ASP A 121 -16.41 12.33 -4.15
C ASP A 121 -15.84 10.99 -3.63
N LEU A 122 -14.63 11.05 -3.08
CA LEU A 122 -13.92 9.88 -2.53
C LEU A 122 -13.00 10.28 -1.38
N VAL A 123 -13.08 9.52 -0.29
CA VAL A 123 -12.13 9.57 0.82
C VAL A 123 -11.28 8.31 0.83
N LEU A 124 -9.97 8.46 0.83
CA LEU A 124 -8.98 7.39 0.92
C LEU A 124 -8.49 7.27 2.38
N ALA A 125 -8.93 6.22 3.07
CA ALA A 125 -8.67 5.98 4.49
C ALA A 125 -7.72 4.80 4.68
N PRO A 126 -6.43 4.98 4.99
CA PRO A 126 -5.55 3.90 5.41
C PRO A 126 -6.04 3.20 6.68
N ASN A 127 -5.58 1.97 6.92
CA ASN A 127 -5.99 1.11 8.04
C ASN A 127 -5.82 1.73 9.44
N ILE A 128 -4.93 2.72 9.58
CA ILE A 128 -4.72 3.46 10.83
C ILE A 128 -5.92 4.34 11.22
N ILE A 129 -6.80 4.63 10.27
CA ILE A 129 -8.05 5.35 10.53
C ILE A 129 -9.05 4.36 11.14
N SER A 130 -9.64 4.75 12.26
CA SER A 130 -10.59 3.89 12.98
C SER A 130 -11.83 3.57 12.14
N SER A 131 -12.41 2.40 12.35
CA SER A 131 -13.68 2.01 11.71
C SER A 131 -14.80 3.00 12.05
N ASP A 132 -14.84 3.48 13.29
CA ASP A 132 -15.86 4.43 13.74
C ASP A 132 -15.80 5.76 12.95
N ALA A 133 -14.60 6.28 12.66
CA ALA A 133 -14.44 7.49 11.85
C ALA A 133 -14.87 7.25 10.39
N VAL A 134 -14.59 6.07 9.86
CA VAL A 134 -15.03 5.67 8.51
C VAL A 134 -16.56 5.56 8.46
N GLU A 135 -17.20 4.97 9.48
CA GLU A 135 -18.65 4.84 9.57
C GLU A 135 -19.31 6.20 9.71
N GLN A 136 -18.80 7.11 10.55
CA GLN A 136 -19.32 8.47 10.66
C GLN A 136 -19.32 9.23 9.32
N LEU A 137 -18.27 9.10 8.53
CA LEU A 137 -18.21 9.70 7.20
C LEU A 137 -19.22 9.07 6.24
N ARG A 138 -19.39 7.74 6.27
CA ARG A 138 -20.38 7.02 5.46
C ARG A 138 -21.82 7.35 5.83
N ASP A 139 -22.12 7.47 7.12
CA ASP A 139 -23.43 7.87 7.63
C ASP A 139 -23.79 9.28 7.18
N ALA A 140 -22.80 10.14 6.96
CA ALA A 140 -22.97 11.46 6.37
C ALA A 140 -23.07 11.43 4.82
N GLY A 141 -23.07 10.25 4.20
CA GLY A 141 -23.21 10.08 2.74
C GLY A 141 -21.89 10.17 1.94
N VAL A 142 -20.75 10.21 2.62
CA VAL A 142 -19.44 10.30 1.96
C VAL A 142 -18.98 8.91 1.47
N THR A 143 -18.51 8.81 0.23
CA THR A 143 -17.87 7.58 -0.28
C THR A 143 -16.49 7.43 0.34
N VAL A 144 -16.28 6.40 1.17
CA VAL A 144 -15.01 6.14 1.85
C VAL A 144 -14.49 4.76 1.47
N TYR A 145 -13.26 4.68 0.96
CA TYR A 145 -12.54 3.44 0.78
C TYR A 145 -11.49 3.28 1.90
N ARG A 146 -11.63 2.22 2.71
CA ARG A 146 -10.67 1.89 3.76
C ARG A 146 -9.71 0.80 3.28
N PHE A 147 -8.42 1.13 3.26
CA PHE A 147 -7.38 0.19 2.83
C PHE A 147 -7.04 -0.83 3.91
N GLU A 148 -6.65 -2.03 3.48
CA GLU A 148 -5.97 -3.01 4.31
C GLU A 148 -4.63 -2.48 4.83
N SER A 149 -4.12 -3.12 5.89
CA SER A 149 -2.76 -2.87 6.39
C SER A 149 -1.74 -3.34 5.36
N ALA A 150 -0.81 -2.47 5.00
CA ALA A 150 0.33 -2.88 4.19
C ALA A 150 1.44 -3.40 5.13
N SER A 151 1.70 -4.71 5.08
CA SER A 151 2.73 -5.41 5.85
C SER A 151 3.97 -5.74 5.01
N SER A 152 3.88 -5.54 3.70
CA SER A 152 4.94 -5.84 2.73
C SER A 152 5.04 -4.78 1.65
N ILE A 153 6.12 -4.79 0.88
CA ILE A 153 6.26 -3.97 -0.33
C ILE A 153 5.29 -4.45 -1.41
N GLY A 154 4.97 -5.76 -1.44
CA GLY A 154 3.94 -6.30 -2.30
C GLY A 154 2.58 -5.64 -2.06
N ASP A 155 2.18 -5.47 -0.80
CA ASP A 155 0.93 -4.77 -0.45
C ASP A 155 0.94 -3.30 -0.90
N VAL A 156 2.10 -2.64 -0.88
CA VAL A 156 2.25 -1.27 -1.41
C VAL A 156 1.99 -1.23 -2.92
N VAL A 157 2.51 -2.21 -3.65
CA VAL A 157 2.30 -2.35 -5.11
C VAL A 157 0.82 -2.51 -5.42
N GLU A 158 0.14 -3.42 -4.73
CA GLU A 158 -1.30 -3.67 -4.91
C GLU A 158 -2.15 -2.45 -4.52
N LYS A 159 -1.84 -1.82 -3.39
CA LYS A 159 -2.50 -0.58 -2.94
C LYS A 159 -2.32 0.55 -3.97
N THR A 160 -1.16 0.66 -4.59
CA THR A 160 -0.89 1.67 -5.62
C THR A 160 -1.75 1.44 -6.85
N ARG A 161 -1.82 0.20 -7.35
CA ARG A 161 -2.69 -0.18 -8.49
C ARG A 161 -4.16 0.07 -8.18
N LEU A 162 -4.62 -0.33 -7.00
CA LEU A 162 -5.99 -0.11 -6.57
C LEU A 162 -6.33 1.37 -6.46
N THR A 163 -5.44 2.19 -5.90
CA THR A 163 -5.61 3.64 -5.84
C THR A 163 -5.74 4.23 -7.24
N GLY A 164 -4.91 3.78 -8.18
CA GLY A 164 -5.00 4.21 -9.58
C GLY A 164 -6.32 3.85 -10.25
N ARG A 165 -6.88 2.67 -9.95
CA ARG A 165 -8.23 2.30 -10.40
C ARG A 165 -9.28 3.24 -9.85
N LEU A 166 -9.28 3.47 -8.55
CA LEU A 166 -10.25 4.33 -7.87
C LEU A 166 -10.19 5.80 -8.35
N LEU A 167 -9.01 6.26 -8.78
CA LEU A 167 -8.78 7.63 -9.26
C LEU A 167 -8.85 7.78 -10.78
N GLY A 168 -9.01 6.69 -11.53
CA GLY A 168 -8.97 6.71 -13.00
C GLY A 168 -7.58 7.05 -13.56
N THR A 169 -6.51 6.66 -12.85
CA THR A 169 -5.10 6.82 -13.25
C THR A 169 -4.38 5.46 -13.29
N TYR A 170 -5.09 4.42 -13.74
CA TYR A 170 -4.62 3.04 -13.66
C TYR A 170 -3.33 2.78 -14.45
N GLU A 171 -3.16 3.34 -15.63
CA GLU A 171 -1.92 3.22 -16.43
C GLU A 171 -0.72 3.75 -15.65
N THR A 172 -0.82 4.98 -15.11
CA THR A 172 0.24 5.55 -14.27
C THR A 172 0.52 4.69 -13.04
N ALA A 173 -0.54 4.14 -12.41
CA ALA A 173 -0.39 3.27 -11.25
C ALA A 173 0.33 1.95 -11.61
N THR A 174 0.05 1.40 -12.78
CA THR A 174 0.73 0.22 -13.31
C THR A 174 2.21 0.50 -13.50
N ASP A 175 2.58 1.62 -14.12
CA ASP A 175 3.97 2.02 -14.33
C ASP A 175 4.72 2.28 -13.02
N VAL A 176 4.09 2.99 -12.07
CA VAL A 176 4.67 3.24 -10.73
C VAL A 176 4.88 1.92 -9.99
N SER A 177 3.91 1.04 -10.02
CA SER A 177 3.97 -0.29 -9.41
C SER A 177 5.06 -1.16 -10.03
N ALA A 178 5.15 -1.19 -11.36
CA ALA A 178 6.19 -1.95 -12.07
C ALA A 178 7.59 -1.45 -11.74
N ARG A 179 7.80 -0.12 -11.70
CA ARG A 179 9.09 0.45 -11.28
C ARG A 179 9.44 0.10 -9.83
N THR A 180 8.46 0.15 -8.92
CA THR A 180 8.66 -0.21 -7.51
C THR A 180 9.05 -1.67 -7.39
N GLN A 181 8.30 -2.56 -8.01
CA GLN A 181 8.54 -4.01 -7.98
C GLN A 181 9.88 -4.37 -8.61
N ALA A 182 10.19 -3.84 -9.79
CA ALA A 182 11.47 -4.07 -10.46
C ALA A 182 12.67 -3.63 -9.61
N ALA A 183 12.56 -2.49 -8.92
CA ALA A 183 13.62 -2.02 -8.02
C ALA A 183 13.82 -2.99 -6.85
N VAL A 184 12.74 -3.47 -6.24
CA VAL A 184 12.81 -4.44 -5.13
C VAL A 184 13.44 -5.75 -5.58
N GLU A 185 13.00 -6.29 -6.71
CA GLU A 185 13.54 -7.51 -7.28
C GLU A 185 15.03 -7.37 -7.64
N ALA A 186 15.42 -6.21 -8.19
CA ALA A 186 16.82 -5.94 -8.53
C ALA A 186 17.74 -5.95 -7.29
N TYR A 187 17.32 -5.33 -6.17
CA TYR A 187 18.09 -5.35 -4.93
C TYR A 187 18.10 -6.74 -4.28
N ARG A 188 16.97 -7.44 -4.21
CA ARG A 188 16.91 -8.83 -3.72
C ARG A 188 17.83 -9.75 -4.52
N ASN A 189 17.83 -9.63 -5.84
CA ASN A 189 18.70 -10.42 -6.72
C ASN A 189 20.17 -10.09 -6.52
N ALA A 190 20.52 -8.80 -6.39
CA ALA A 190 21.88 -8.35 -6.19
C ALA A 190 22.47 -8.85 -4.86
N THR A 191 21.67 -8.95 -3.82
CA THR A 191 22.11 -9.43 -2.49
C THR A 191 21.95 -10.94 -2.31
N THR A 192 21.41 -11.66 -3.32
CA THR A 192 21.25 -13.13 -3.26
C THR A 192 22.59 -13.83 -3.12
N GLY A 193 22.74 -14.64 -2.05
CA GLY A 193 23.96 -15.38 -1.75
C GLY A 193 25.06 -14.55 -1.07
N ALA A 194 24.85 -13.26 -0.82
CA ALA A 194 25.71 -12.47 0.05
C ALA A 194 25.48 -12.87 1.52
N GLU A 195 26.48 -12.63 2.38
CA GLU A 195 26.34 -12.75 3.83
C GLU A 195 25.30 -11.70 4.30
N ARG A 196 24.34 -12.12 5.09
CA ARG A 196 23.26 -11.23 5.56
C ARG A 196 23.66 -10.64 6.92
N PRO A 197 23.92 -9.33 7.02
CA PRO A 197 24.21 -8.72 8.32
C PRO A 197 22.98 -8.69 9.20
N THR A 198 23.19 -8.76 10.51
CA THR A 198 22.12 -8.61 11.51
C THR A 198 21.82 -7.14 11.77
N VAL A 199 20.53 -6.78 11.81
CA VAL A 199 20.06 -5.40 11.91
C VAL A 199 19.13 -5.19 13.09
N TYR A 200 19.43 -4.19 13.92
CA TYR A 200 18.51 -3.63 14.89
C TYR A 200 17.86 -2.36 14.34
N TYR A 201 16.56 -2.40 14.08
CA TYR A 201 15.77 -1.21 13.71
C TYR A 201 15.27 -0.50 14.96
N ALA A 202 15.87 0.65 15.30
CA ALA A 202 15.59 1.38 16.52
C ALA A 202 14.54 2.48 16.27
N MET A 203 13.30 2.26 16.76
CA MET A 203 12.19 3.23 16.66
C MET A 203 12.16 4.22 17.84
N GLY A 204 13.04 4.07 18.82
CA GLY A 204 13.04 4.83 20.08
C GLY A 204 12.20 4.16 21.17
N GLY A 205 12.55 4.46 22.46
CA GLY A 205 11.86 3.87 23.61
C GLY A 205 11.90 2.33 23.69
N GLY A 206 12.86 1.69 23.03
CA GLY A 206 12.95 0.22 22.94
C GLY A 206 12.03 -0.42 21.90
N PHE A 207 11.22 0.35 21.16
CA PHE A 207 10.39 -0.21 20.10
C PHE A 207 11.21 -0.58 18.87
N THR A 208 10.78 -1.67 18.22
CA THR A 208 11.33 -2.18 16.96
C THR A 208 10.21 -2.66 16.03
N ALA A 209 10.57 -2.94 14.78
CA ALA A 209 9.70 -3.52 13.78
C ALA A 209 10.15 -4.95 13.47
N GLY A 210 9.28 -5.92 13.64
CA GLY A 210 9.55 -7.32 13.34
C GLY A 210 9.39 -7.68 11.85
N PRO A 211 9.71 -8.92 11.46
CA PRO A 211 9.74 -9.35 10.07
C PRO A 211 8.37 -9.36 9.37
N GLN A 212 7.25 -9.39 10.10
CA GLN A 212 5.91 -9.33 9.51
C GLN A 212 5.36 -7.90 9.40
N THR A 213 6.25 -6.91 9.33
CA THR A 213 5.91 -5.50 9.11
C THR A 213 6.45 -5.03 7.76
N PHE A 214 5.87 -3.97 7.23
CA PHE A 214 6.40 -3.29 6.04
C PHE A 214 7.90 -2.93 6.19
N ILE A 215 8.31 -2.45 7.36
CA ILE A 215 9.71 -2.12 7.66
C ILE A 215 10.58 -3.39 7.65
N GLY A 216 10.06 -4.49 8.22
CA GLY A 216 10.73 -5.78 8.21
C GLY A 216 10.96 -6.31 6.80
N ASP A 217 9.96 -6.18 5.90
CA ASP A 217 10.10 -6.57 4.50
C ASP A 217 11.12 -5.69 3.74
N VAL A 218 11.23 -4.40 4.09
CA VAL A 218 12.28 -3.52 3.52
C VAL A 218 13.69 -3.96 3.97
N ILE A 219 13.86 -4.34 5.24
CA ILE A 219 15.13 -4.86 5.77
C ILE A 219 15.50 -6.17 5.07
N ASP A 220 14.53 -7.09 4.95
CA ASP A 220 14.74 -8.36 4.24
C ASP A 220 15.10 -8.13 2.77
N ALA A 221 14.38 -7.25 2.07
CA ALA A 221 14.64 -6.91 0.68
C ALA A 221 16.01 -6.24 0.47
N ALA A 222 16.54 -5.58 1.52
CA ALA A 222 17.89 -5.02 1.53
C ALA A 222 18.97 -6.09 1.79
N GLY A 223 18.61 -7.35 2.02
CA GLY A 223 19.54 -8.47 2.21
C GLY A 223 20.04 -8.62 3.64
N ALA A 224 19.28 -8.23 4.67
CA ALA A 224 19.69 -8.28 6.06
C ALA A 224 18.71 -9.09 6.94
N ASP A 225 19.19 -9.55 8.10
CA ASP A 225 18.41 -10.30 9.07
C ASP A 225 18.00 -9.39 10.25
N ASN A 226 16.72 -9.47 10.61
CA ASN A 226 16.15 -8.59 11.63
C ASN A 226 16.29 -9.20 13.03
N VAL A 227 17.01 -8.52 13.94
CA VAL A 227 17.24 -8.92 15.34
C VAL A 227 15.91 -9.15 16.11
N ALA A 228 14.83 -8.46 15.72
CA ALA A 228 13.52 -8.66 16.35
C ALA A 228 13.03 -10.13 16.27
N SER A 229 13.48 -10.89 15.25
CA SER A 229 13.15 -12.31 15.08
C SER A 229 13.66 -13.17 16.24
N ALA A 230 14.86 -12.90 16.75
CA ALA A 230 15.44 -13.61 17.88
C ALA A 230 14.67 -13.36 19.18
N ALA A 231 14.08 -12.17 19.33
CA ALA A 231 13.18 -11.85 20.45
C ALA A 231 11.75 -12.42 20.28
N ASN A 232 11.45 -13.17 19.21
CA ASN A 232 10.11 -13.60 18.79
C ASN A 232 9.13 -12.43 18.56
N ILE A 233 9.64 -11.27 18.18
CA ILE A 233 8.85 -10.11 17.80
C ILE A 233 8.57 -10.21 16.31
N SER A 234 7.32 -10.51 15.95
CA SER A 234 6.90 -10.63 14.54
C SER A 234 6.37 -9.32 13.96
N THR A 235 5.77 -8.46 14.79
CA THR A 235 5.19 -7.17 14.40
C THR A 235 5.92 -6.03 15.12
N TYR A 236 5.20 -4.96 15.48
CA TYR A 236 5.78 -3.85 16.26
C TYR A 236 5.68 -4.16 17.75
N ASP A 237 6.81 -4.18 18.44
CA ASP A 237 6.85 -4.39 19.91
C ASP A 237 8.14 -3.81 20.50
N THR A 238 8.25 -3.90 21.81
CA THR A 238 9.46 -3.53 22.55
C THR A 238 10.45 -4.68 22.59
N ILE A 239 11.72 -4.40 22.31
CA ILE A 239 12.83 -5.32 22.47
C ILE A 239 13.69 -4.89 23.66
N SER A 240 14.12 -5.82 24.51
CA SER A 240 15.00 -5.48 25.61
C SER A 240 16.43 -5.22 25.12
N THR A 241 17.13 -4.31 25.82
CA THR A 241 18.54 -4.03 25.51
C THR A 241 19.42 -5.28 25.66
N GLU A 242 19.09 -6.17 26.61
CA GLU A 242 19.84 -7.41 26.81
C GLU A 242 19.78 -8.30 25.56
N VAL A 243 18.61 -8.46 24.95
CA VAL A 243 18.47 -9.24 23.70
C VAL A 243 19.25 -8.58 22.57
N VAL A 244 19.18 -7.26 22.42
CA VAL A 244 19.98 -6.54 21.40
C VAL A 244 21.47 -6.76 21.59
N VAL A 245 21.96 -6.75 22.84
CA VAL A 245 23.38 -7.00 23.18
C VAL A 245 23.76 -8.47 22.90
N GLU A 246 22.88 -9.42 23.24
CA GLU A 246 23.13 -10.86 23.01
C GLU A 246 23.21 -11.16 21.52
N GLU A 247 22.32 -10.60 20.71
CA GLU A 247 22.30 -10.75 19.27
C GLU A 247 23.41 -9.98 18.54
N ASN A 248 24.02 -9.02 19.23
CA ASN A 248 25.18 -8.26 18.76
C ASN A 248 25.05 -7.78 17.30
N PRO A 249 24.08 -6.90 16.98
CA PRO A 249 23.81 -6.51 15.61
C PRO A 249 25.03 -5.89 14.91
N ASP A 250 25.16 -6.20 13.61
CA ASP A 250 26.15 -5.57 12.75
C ASP A 250 25.77 -4.12 12.43
N TRP A 251 24.47 -3.85 12.33
CA TRP A 251 23.95 -2.53 11.98
C TRP A 251 22.84 -2.06 12.93
N ILE A 252 22.82 -0.76 13.19
CA ILE A 252 21.67 -0.07 13.77
C ILE A 252 21.05 0.85 12.71
N VAL A 253 19.76 0.65 12.43
CA VAL A 253 18.97 1.50 11.55
C VAL A 253 18.11 2.43 12.37
N VAL A 254 18.15 3.73 12.06
CA VAL A 254 17.27 4.75 12.66
C VAL A 254 16.56 5.54 11.57
N SER A 255 15.38 6.11 11.87
CA SER A 255 14.61 6.88 10.90
C SER A 255 14.49 8.36 11.26
N GLY A 256 14.50 9.22 10.27
CA GLY A 256 14.30 10.67 10.44
C GLY A 256 15.26 11.29 11.42
N GLN A 257 14.75 11.96 12.44
CA GLN A 257 15.55 12.60 13.50
C GLN A 257 15.67 11.74 14.78
N SER A 258 15.25 10.46 14.73
CA SER A 258 15.40 9.58 15.89
C SER A 258 16.85 9.49 16.32
N PRO A 259 17.15 9.58 17.64
CA PRO A 259 18.52 9.45 18.12
C PRO A 259 19.00 8.00 17.93
N ILE A 260 20.30 7.84 17.70
CA ILE A 260 20.95 6.53 17.84
C ILE A 260 20.81 6.12 19.30
N PRO A 261 20.43 4.86 19.60
CA PRO A 261 20.34 4.39 20.98
C PRO A 261 21.65 4.62 21.75
N SER A 262 21.54 5.22 22.92
CA SER A 262 22.70 5.61 23.74
C SER A 262 22.82 4.83 25.03
N ASP A 263 22.12 3.70 25.17
CA ASP A 263 22.26 2.82 26.33
C ASP A 263 23.70 2.32 26.43
N PRO A 264 24.39 2.51 27.60
CA PRO A 264 25.75 2.05 27.76
C PRO A 264 25.96 0.55 27.49
N ALA A 265 24.95 -0.28 27.68
CA ALA A 265 25.03 -1.70 27.39
C ALA A 265 25.27 -1.98 25.90
N LEU A 266 24.76 -1.13 25.00
CA LEU A 266 24.96 -1.27 23.56
C LEU A 266 26.37 -0.88 23.08
N SER A 267 27.17 -0.24 23.92
CA SER A 267 28.51 0.27 23.57
C SER A 267 29.49 -0.81 23.10
N ASN A 268 29.22 -2.08 23.45
CA ASN A 268 30.04 -3.22 23.06
C ASN A 268 29.51 -3.97 21.83
N THR A 269 28.39 -3.56 21.25
CA THR A 269 27.86 -4.18 20.02
C THR A 269 28.72 -3.78 18.81
N THR A 270 28.82 -4.69 17.84
CA THR A 270 29.55 -4.48 16.58
C THR A 270 29.10 -3.19 15.90
N ALA A 271 27.80 -2.95 15.80
CA ALA A 271 27.23 -1.74 15.18
C ALA A 271 27.77 -0.43 15.79
N ILE A 272 27.93 -0.37 17.11
CA ILE A 272 28.46 0.84 17.79
C ILE A 272 29.97 0.94 17.68
N GLN A 273 30.69 -0.18 17.85
CA GLN A 273 32.15 -0.18 17.81
C GLN A 273 32.70 0.14 16.42
N GLU A 274 32.03 -0.32 15.38
CA GLU A 274 32.43 -0.12 13.97
C GLU A 274 31.74 1.10 13.32
N ASN A 275 30.93 1.85 14.07
CA ASN A 275 30.13 2.98 13.57
C ASN A 275 29.18 2.59 12.43
N GLN A 276 28.67 1.36 12.44
CA GLN A 276 27.73 0.84 11.47
C GLN A 276 26.30 1.25 11.84
N THR A 277 26.03 2.53 11.67
CA THR A 277 24.70 3.10 11.85
C THR A 277 24.23 3.75 10.56
N VAL A 278 23.01 3.45 10.14
CA VAL A 278 22.41 4.02 8.94
C VAL A 278 21.10 4.72 9.27
N ARG A 279 20.94 5.90 8.67
CA ARG A 279 19.73 6.71 8.82
C ARG A 279 18.93 6.71 7.53
N VAL A 280 17.64 6.37 7.63
CA VAL A 280 16.69 6.41 6.51
C VAL A 280 15.71 7.56 6.68
N ASP A 281 15.12 8.02 5.58
CA ASP A 281 14.07 9.05 5.63
C ASP A 281 12.80 8.47 6.25
N ALA A 282 12.31 9.11 7.32
CA ALA A 282 11.12 8.68 8.04
C ALA A 282 9.87 8.71 7.17
N ASN A 283 9.77 9.67 6.24
CA ASN A 283 8.61 9.79 5.35
C ASN A 283 8.49 8.60 4.39
N PHE A 284 9.60 7.91 4.09
CA PHE A 284 9.60 6.83 3.12
C PHE A 284 9.65 5.44 3.76
N ILE A 285 10.26 5.32 4.96
CA ILE A 285 10.29 4.04 5.68
C ILE A 285 9.05 3.81 6.54
N SER A 286 8.38 4.88 7.01
CA SER A 286 7.20 4.76 7.89
C SER A 286 5.86 4.97 7.15
N GLN A 287 5.90 5.32 5.87
CA GLN A 287 4.73 5.52 5.03
C GLN A 287 4.72 4.48 3.91
N PRO A 288 3.93 3.39 4.03
CA PRO A 288 3.82 2.38 2.98
C PRO A 288 3.34 3.00 1.66
N GLY A 289 4.28 3.24 0.74
CA GLY A 289 4.06 3.88 -0.55
C GLY A 289 5.24 3.66 -1.51
N PRO A 290 5.10 4.03 -2.80
CA PRO A 290 6.09 3.72 -3.86
C PRO A 290 7.49 4.26 -3.61
N ARG A 291 7.66 5.31 -2.79
CA ARG A 291 8.98 5.86 -2.42
C ARG A 291 9.80 4.95 -1.50
N VAL A 292 9.27 3.80 -1.11
CA VAL A 292 9.99 2.74 -0.38
C VAL A 292 11.30 2.32 -1.06
N THR A 293 11.40 2.49 -2.36
CA THR A 293 12.64 2.21 -3.12
C THR A 293 13.83 3.05 -2.67
N GLN A 294 13.60 4.21 -2.03
CA GLN A 294 14.68 5.07 -1.52
C GLN A 294 15.30 4.51 -0.23
N PRO A 295 14.55 4.21 0.87
CA PRO A 295 15.13 3.55 2.02
C PRO A 295 15.69 2.17 1.68
N LEU A 296 15.05 1.39 0.81
CA LEU A 296 15.58 0.11 0.33
C LEU A 296 16.98 0.29 -0.26
N ARG A 297 17.17 1.23 -1.20
CA ARG A 297 18.48 1.53 -1.79
C ARG A 297 19.48 1.93 -0.73
N THR A 298 19.08 2.81 0.20
CA THR A 298 19.97 3.30 1.27
C THR A 298 20.48 2.14 2.13
N LEU A 299 19.59 1.24 2.54
CA LEU A 299 19.92 0.08 3.36
C LEU A 299 20.77 -0.93 2.57
N ALA A 300 20.37 -1.30 1.36
CA ALA A 300 21.13 -2.24 0.54
C ALA A 300 22.54 -1.73 0.24
N THR A 301 22.70 -0.42 -0.02
CA THR A 301 24.03 0.18 -0.23
C THR A 301 24.88 0.17 1.04
N ALA A 302 24.26 0.37 2.22
CA ALA A 302 24.98 0.30 3.50
C ALA A 302 25.42 -1.13 3.81
N PHE A 303 24.55 -2.09 3.64
CA PHE A 303 24.77 -3.49 3.98
C PHE A 303 25.66 -4.23 2.97
N HIS A 304 25.50 -3.92 1.69
CA HIS A 304 26.13 -4.61 0.56
C HIS A 304 26.67 -3.60 -0.48
N PRO A 305 27.66 -2.77 -0.12
CA PRO A 305 28.11 -1.66 -0.97
C PRO A 305 28.57 -2.11 -2.36
N GLU A 306 29.22 -3.25 -2.48
CA GLU A 306 29.69 -3.78 -3.77
C GLU A 306 28.51 -4.34 -4.61
N ALA A 307 27.63 -5.13 -4.00
CA ALA A 307 26.50 -5.74 -4.68
C ALA A 307 25.43 -4.71 -5.10
N ALA A 308 25.25 -3.65 -4.30
CA ALA A 308 24.25 -2.61 -4.56
C ALA A 308 24.74 -1.48 -5.47
N ALA A 309 26.06 -1.40 -5.79
CA ALA A 309 26.66 -0.28 -6.52
C ALA A 309 26.07 -0.09 -7.93
N ASP A 310 25.86 -1.20 -8.66
CA ASP A 310 25.46 -1.20 -10.06
C ASP A 310 24.03 -1.73 -10.28
N VAL A 311 23.20 -1.71 -9.22
CA VAL A 311 21.81 -2.18 -9.33
C VAL A 311 21.01 -1.29 -10.26
N THR A 312 20.50 -1.88 -11.32
CA THR A 312 19.57 -1.26 -12.27
C THR A 312 18.27 -2.06 -12.29
N ALA A 313 17.15 -1.35 -12.21
CA ALA A 313 15.83 -1.95 -12.26
C ALA A 313 15.26 -1.81 -13.68
N ASP A 314 14.73 -2.90 -14.21
CA ASP A 314 14.04 -2.90 -15.52
C ASP A 314 12.53 -3.16 -15.29
N PRO A 315 11.66 -2.13 -15.34
CA PRO A 315 10.24 -2.30 -15.16
C PRO A 315 9.56 -3.18 -16.22
N SER A 316 10.17 -3.35 -17.38
CA SER A 316 9.60 -4.16 -18.47
C SER A 316 9.58 -5.66 -18.15
N THR A 317 10.32 -6.09 -17.12
CA THR A 317 10.34 -7.48 -16.65
C THR A 317 9.14 -7.83 -15.77
N VAL A 318 8.36 -6.83 -15.34
CA VAL A 318 7.24 -6.99 -14.43
C VAL A 318 5.94 -7.09 -15.22
N SER A 319 5.25 -8.21 -15.09
CA SER A 319 3.89 -8.37 -15.62
C SER A 319 2.89 -7.67 -14.71
N ALA A 320 2.04 -6.84 -15.29
CA ALA A 320 0.95 -6.17 -14.57
C ALA A 320 -0.40 -6.55 -15.19
N PRO A 321 -1.48 -6.61 -14.39
CA PRO A 321 -2.82 -6.79 -14.94
C PRO A 321 -3.18 -5.66 -15.92
N VAL A 322 -3.85 -6.00 -17.03
CA VAL A 322 -4.33 -5.02 -18.03
C VAL A 322 -5.79 -4.67 -17.80
N CYS A 323 -6.21 -3.50 -18.24
CA CYS A 323 -7.61 -3.12 -18.21
C CYS A 323 -8.44 -4.00 -19.15
N ALA A 324 -9.62 -4.46 -18.72
CA ALA A 324 -10.49 -5.33 -19.51
C ALA A 324 -10.93 -4.70 -20.84
N ALA A 325 -10.98 -3.36 -20.95
CA ALA A 325 -11.28 -2.65 -22.19
C ALA A 325 -10.16 -2.80 -23.23
N ASP A 326 -8.91 -2.91 -22.80
CA ASP A 326 -7.75 -3.04 -23.68
C ASP A 326 -7.55 -4.48 -24.16
N ALA A 327 -8.16 -5.45 -23.46
CA ALA A 327 -8.12 -6.86 -23.83
C ALA A 327 -9.09 -7.26 -24.97
N MET A 328 -9.95 -6.36 -25.44
CA MET A 328 -10.95 -6.60 -26.46
C MET A 328 -10.60 -6.01 -27.84
N GLU A 329 -9.37 -6.21 -28.32
CA GLU A 329 -9.11 -6.10 -29.76
C GLU A 329 -8.48 -7.39 -30.31
N PRO A 330 -9.28 -8.34 -30.78
CA PRO A 330 -8.87 -9.17 -31.90
C PRO A 330 -9.13 -8.38 -33.17
N THR A 331 -8.10 -7.93 -33.83
CA THR A 331 -8.11 -7.48 -35.22
C THR A 331 -8.69 -8.60 -36.10
N THR A 332 -9.98 -8.63 -36.34
CA THR A 332 -10.59 -9.36 -37.45
C THR A 332 -11.02 -8.35 -38.47
N THR A 333 -10.15 -8.08 -39.41
CA THR A 333 -10.48 -7.52 -40.70
C THR A 333 -11.26 -8.58 -41.45
N GLU A 334 -12.58 -8.57 -41.32
CA GLU A 334 -13.44 -9.31 -42.21
C GLU A 334 -14.21 -8.32 -43.09
N SER A 335 -13.77 -8.29 -44.35
CA SER A 335 -14.39 -7.59 -45.45
C SER A 335 -15.75 -8.23 -45.70
N ALA A 336 -16.85 -7.57 -45.41
CA ALA A 336 -18.17 -7.97 -45.83
C ALA A 336 -18.79 -6.88 -46.72
N SER A 337 -18.99 -7.29 -47.95
CA SER A 337 -19.66 -6.63 -49.05
C SER A 337 -21.04 -6.07 -48.69
N ALA A 338 -21.29 -4.91 -49.22
CA ALA A 338 -22.57 -4.21 -49.18
C ALA A 338 -23.71 -5.01 -49.86
N THR A 339 -24.88 -5.01 -49.24
CA THR A 339 -26.14 -5.14 -49.94
C THR A 339 -27.14 -4.16 -49.35
N THR A 340 -27.47 -3.17 -50.15
CA THR A 340 -28.53 -2.18 -49.97
C THR A 340 -29.89 -2.85 -50.00
N THR A 341 -30.75 -2.52 -49.03
CA THR A 341 -32.21 -2.59 -49.26
C THR A 341 -32.88 -1.43 -48.51
N ASP A 342 -33.50 -0.62 -49.31
CA ASP A 342 -34.34 0.54 -49.03
C ASP A 342 -35.69 0.11 -48.42
N SER A 343 -36.22 0.78 -47.42
CA SER A 343 -37.66 1.00 -47.22
C SER A 343 -37.99 2.02 -46.14
N SER A 344 -38.58 3.07 -46.59
CA SER A 344 -39.41 4.15 -46.09
C SER A 344 -40.11 4.06 -44.74
N ALA A 345 -40.01 5.20 -44.03
CA ALA A 345 -41.04 6.06 -43.39
C ALA A 345 -42.10 5.44 -42.45
N GLU A 346 -42.17 5.97 -41.22
CA GLU A 346 -43.40 6.66 -40.78
C GLU A 346 -43.17 7.50 -39.52
N THR A 347 -43.63 8.75 -39.62
CA THR A 347 -43.62 9.80 -38.59
C THR A 347 -44.89 9.66 -37.74
N THR A 348 -44.79 9.80 -36.41
CA THR A 348 -45.92 10.24 -35.61
C THR A 348 -45.43 11.09 -34.46
N GLU A 349 -45.68 12.39 -34.55
CA GLU A 349 -45.70 13.36 -33.47
C GLU A 349 -46.91 13.11 -32.56
N MET A 350 -46.75 13.32 -31.25
CA MET A 350 -47.84 13.76 -30.40
C MET A 350 -47.37 14.55 -29.18
N THR A 351 -47.90 15.73 -29.07
CA THR A 351 -47.65 16.89 -28.19
C THR A 351 -48.45 16.79 -26.89
N THR A 352 -48.00 17.63 -25.91
CA THR A 352 -48.71 18.25 -24.76
C THR A 352 -48.94 17.36 -23.53
N ASP A 353 -48.85 17.83 -22.27
CA ASP A 353 -49.22 19.13 -21.68
C ASP A 353 -48.63 19.32 -20.29
N SER A 354 -48.49 20.57 -19.86
CA SER A 354 -48.08 21.08 -18.60
C SER A 354 -49.06 20.78 -17.45
N THR A 355 -48.59 20.66 -16.22
CA THR A 355 -49.29 21.24 -15.07
C THR A 355 -48.32 21.53 -13.92
N THR A 356 -48.28 22.80 -13.54
CA THR A 356 -47.65 23.44 -12.42
C THR A 356 -48.56 23.26 -11.16
N GLU A 357 -47.99 22.87 -10.04
CA GLU A 357 -48.61 23.25 -8.75
C GLU A 357 -47.56 23.56 -7.68
N SER A 358 -47.71 24.75 -7.18
CA SER A 358 -46.97 25.40 -6.11
C SER A 358 -47.72 25.20 -4.80
N THR A 359 -47.04 24.85 -3.69
CA THR A 359 -47.59 25.15 -2.35
C THR A 359 -46.49 25.28 -1.29
N THR A 360 -46.25 26.49 -0.88
CA THR A 360 -46.24 27.13 0.45
C THR A 360 -45.30 26.59 1.56
N ALA A 361 -44.47 27.51 2.00
CA ALA A 361 -43.61 27.51 3.18
C ALA A 361 -44.40 27.38 4.51
N GLU A 362 -43.79 26.69 5.46
CA GLU A 362 -44.10 26.88 6.87
C GLU A 362 -42.84 27.06 7.68
N THR A 363 -42.74 28.24 8.28
CA THR A 363 -41.68 28.69 9.19
C THR A 363 -42.04 28.22 10.59
N VAL A 364 -41.19 27.51 11.27
CA VAL A 364 -41.30 27.30 12.73
C VAL A 364 -40.03 27.83 13.39
N THR A 365 -40.24 28.91 14.13
CA THR A 365 -39.30 29.50 15.09
C THR A 365 -39.52 28.84 16.45
N LEU A 366 -38.49 28.38 17.13
CA LEU A 366 -38.50 28.16 18.57
C LEU A 366 -37.12 28.36 19.19
N GLU A 367 -37.02 29.32 19.86
CA GLU A 367 -36.52 29.88 21.14
C GLU A 367 -35.35 29.16 21.83
N THR A 368 -34.42 30.04 22.11
CA THR A 368 -33.26 29.98 22.99
C THR A 368 -33.62 29.60 24.44
N ASN A 369 -32.85 28.72 25.07
CA ASN A 369 -32.65 28.84 26.51
C ASN A 369 -31.20 28.50 26.90
N GLN A 370 -30.56 29.51 27.48
CA GLN A 370 -29.25 29.45 28.11
C GLN A 370 -29.37 28.82 29.50
N THR A 371 -28.39 28.02 29.89
CA THR A 371 -27.94 28.01 31.29
C THR A 371 -26.46 27.73 31.35
N MET A 372 -25.70 28.69 31.84
CA MET A 372 -24.30 28.60 32.25
C MET A 372 -24.18 27.67 33.45
N ASP A 373 -23.12 26.87 33.50
CA ASP A 373 -22.46 26.62 34.79
C ASP A 373 -20.93 26.51 34.59
N GLN A 374 -20.24 27.28 35.44
CA GLN A 374 -18.77 27.40 35.48
C GLN A 374 -18.19 26.30 36.36
N ALA A 375 -17.11 25.71 35.95
CA ALA A 375 -16.12 25.15 36.90
C ALA A 375 -14.68 25.15 36.31
N THR A 376 -13.94 26.12 36.77
CA THR A 376 -12.56 26.12 37.31
C THR A 376 -11.44 25.46 36.50
N GLU A 377 -10.58 26.34 35.99
CA GLU A 377 -9.20 26.10 35.52
C GLU A 377 -8.32 25.39 36.57
N GLN A 378 -7.55 24.40 36.13
CA GLN A 378 -6.25 24.12 36.71
C GLN A 378 -5.22 23.98 35.59
N THR A 379 -4.42 25.00 35.45
CA THR A 379 -3.25 25.09 34.61
C THR A 379 -2.12 24.24 35.23
N THR A 380 -1.60 23.25 34.50
CA THR A 380 -0.25 22.75 34.73
C THR A 380 0.49 22.78 33.42
N THR A 381 1.37 23.75 33.31
CA THR A 381 2.40 23.87 32.26
C THR A 381 3.45 22.78 32.45
N ALA A 382 3.59 21.89 31.46
CA ALA A 382 4.79 21.08 31.28
C ALA A 382 5.25 21.23 29.83
N THR A 383 6.30 22.02 29.68
CA THR A 383 7.04 22.20 28.42
C THR A 383 7.98 21.02 28.24
N GLY A 384 7.81 20.22 27.17
CA GLY A 384 8.77 19.22 26.74
C GLY A 384 8.52 18.86 25.27
N PRO A 385 9.54 18.76 24.42
CA PRO A 385 9.37 18.65 22.98
C PRO A 385 9.09 17.22 22.52
N GLY A 386 8.03 17.03 21.78
CA GLY A 386 7.98 16.16 20.63
C GLY A 386 7.92 14.65 20.82
N PHE A 387 6.81 14.11 21.38
CA PHE A 387 6.53 12.66 21.31
C PHE A 387 5.02 12.42 20.95
N GLY A 388 4.60 12.86 19.77
CA GLY A 388 3.14 12.85 19.47
C GLY A 388 2.62 11.72 18.58
N ILE A 389 3.44 11.02 17.79
CA ILE A 389 2.90 10.18 16.70
C ILE A 389 3.30 8.70 16.76
N VAL A 390 4.43 8.36 17.34
CA VAL A 390 4.83 6.94 17.49
C VAL A 390 3.93 6.21 18.51
N ALA A 391 3.41 6.92 19.51
CA ALA A 391 2.53 6.34 20.54
C ALA A 391 1.12 6.00 20.02
N ALA A 392 0.63 6.67 18.97
CA ALA A 392 -0.71 6.41 18.41
C ALA A 392 -0.78 5.14 17.55
N LEU A 393 0.34 4.73 16.96
CA LEU A 393 0.41 3.47 16.17
C LEU A 393 0.44 2.21 17.07
N ILE A 394 0.78 2.35 18.35
CA ILE A 394 1.01 1.22 19.27
C ILE A 394 -0.21 0.92 20.15
N ALA A 395 -1.08 1.90 20.39
CA ALA A 395 -2.25 1.71 21.26
C ALA A 395 -3.38 0.84 20.66
N LEU A 396 -3.35 0.52 19.38
CA LEU A 396 -4.42 -0.21 18.68
C LEU A 396 -4.20 -1.72 18.55
N VAL A 397 -3.08 -2.29 18.96
CA VAL A 397 -2.81 -3.74 18.86
C VAL A 397 -3.11 -4.50 20.18
N GLY A 398 -3.41 -3.81 21.27
CA GLY A 398 -3.48 -4.38 22.64
C GLY A 398 -4.82 -4.86 23.17
N ALA A 399 -5.93 -4.85 22.41
CA ALA A 399 -7.27 -5.20 22.94
C ALA A 399 -7.86 -6.49 22.36
N GLY A 400 -7.06 -7.55 22.25
CA GLY A 400 -7.54 -8.92 22.01
C GLY A 400 -7.66 -9.69 23.32
N THR A 401 -8.78 -9.57 24.04
CA THR A 401 -9.05 -10.36 25.25
C THR A 401 -9.29 -11.82 24.90
N VAL A 402 -8.33 -12.67 25.25
CA VAL A 402 -8.51 -14.13 25.28
C VAL A 402 -9.40 -14.49 26.49
N THR A 403 -10.67 -14.75 26.25
CA THR A 403 -11.55 -15.41 27.23
C THR A 403 -11.28 -16.92 27.19
N ARG A 404 -10.46 -17.42 28.12
CA ARG A 404 -10.37 -18.83 28.45
C ARG A 404 -11.63 -19.23 29.24
N ARG A 405 -12.46 -20.06 28.66
CA ARG A 405 -13.48 -20.82 29.43
C ARG A 405 -12.81 -22.02 30.12
N GLN A 406 -13.06 -22.13 31.41
CA GLN A 406 -12.92 -23.35 32.18
C GLN A 406 -14.01 -24.33 31.77
#